data_6c983897a20c7f4f5df07f9d3cedb2ba
#
_entry.id   6c983897a20c7f4f5df07f9d3cedb2ba
#
_cell.length_a   1.000
_cell.length_b   1.000
_cell.length_c   1.000
_cell.angle_alpha   90.00
_cell.angle_beta   90.00
_cell.angle_gamma   90.00
#
_symmetry.space_group_name_H-M   'P 1'
#
loop_
_entity.id
_entity.type
_entity.pdbx_description
1 polymer ?
#
loop_
_entity_poly.entity_id
_entity_poly.type
_entity_poly.pdbx_seq_one_letter_code
_entity_poly.pdbx_strand_id
1 'polypeptide(L)'
;MTNSSRIYYVNQMTGSDANDGLSKEYPFASLFRINQLSLQPGDQVLLAGGSIFCGQFLHLKDSGTKEAPIVIGSYDVEDEIFPVIAADGQGIWYQDYGIPLDSPTHIFKGYVSSAILLYDAEHIVVENLEITNTATDIIGERYSAPHKMNRTGVAVVAKDKGVRSGITLRNLRIHDVNGNVYDKHMNNGGIYMTALKPDNEEVTGIARYRDILVEDCFVYRVSRWGIAVGYTYAHEKFQGAELEEETFTQYGHENVVIRNNYVKAAGGDGITSMYALRPLVEHNMADGVACEINDRIYSEPENRFGKVAAAIWPWKCKDALFRYNEVADTRLNQDGMAYDADSGDGTVYEYNYSRQNEGGCVMFCLQEAIHNTFRHNVSFDDLGGTISPSENPDALLSHNTFYVREGVPFVRKNMDGGKFTEEENQIIPLSFS
;
A
#
# COMPACT_ATOMS: atom_id res chain seq x y z
N MET A 1 12.76 30.31 -23.04
CA MET A 1 12.15 31.09 -21.94
C MET A 1 11.97 30.09 -20.81
N THR A 2 12.75 30.20 -19.74
CA THR A 2 12.54 29.40 -18.53
C THR A 2 11.24 29.91 -17.91
N ASN A 3 10.15 29.12 -18.03
CA ASN A 3 8.98 29.38 -17.24
C ASN A 3 9.42 29.34 -15.78
N SER A 4 9.23 30.44 -15.05
CA SER A 4 9.45 30.44 -13.61
C SER A 4 8.38 29.53 -12.98
N SER A 5 8.79 28.62 -12.11
CA SER A 5 7.88 27.80 -11.31
C SER A 5 6.90 28.69 -10.55
N ARG A 6 5.67 28.26 -10.42
CA ARG A 6 4.58 28.98 -9.73
C ARG A 6 4.23 28.30 -8.43
N ILE A 7 3.75 29.09 -7.48
CA ILE A 7 3.15 28.58 -6.26
C ILE A 7 1.66 28.95 -6.31
N TYR A 8 0.80 27.94 -6.26
CA TYR A 8 -0.63 28.12 -6.18
C TYR A 8 -1.08 27.90 -4.73
N TYR A 9 -1.70 28.90 -4.17
CA TYR A 9 -2.25 28.87 -2.82
C TYR A 9 -3.74 28.54 -2.85
N VAL A 10 -4.18 27.66 -1.98
CA VAL A 10 -5.58 27.27 -1.83
C VAL A 10 -5.98 27.41 -0.37
N ASN A 11 -7.02 28.18 -0.09
CA ASN A 11 -7.56 28.38 1.24
C ASN A 11 -9.09 28.34 1.18
N GLN A 12 -9.68 27.30 1.72
CA GLN A 12 -11.13 27.09 1.69
C GLN A 12 -11.90 28.16 2.47
N MET A 13 -11.28 28.73 3.51
CA MET A 13 -11.96 29.72 4.38
C MET A 13 -11.95 31.15 3.83
N THR A 14 -10.86 31.57 3.20
CA THR A 14 -10.64 32.93 2.78
C THR A 14 -10.49 33.14 1.28
N GLY A 15 -10.34 32.01 0.54
CA GLY A 15 -10.10 32.03 -0.90
C GLY A 15 -11.33 32.32 -1.75
N SER A 16 -11.08 32.51 -3.03
CA SER A 16 -12.10 32.64 -4.08
C SER A 16 -11.58 32.03 -5.37
N ASP A 17 -12.41 31.22 -6.04
CA ASP A 17 -12.04 30.63 -7.33
C ASP A 17 -12.01 31.67 -8.48
N ALA A 18 -12.39 32.91 -8.19
CA ALA A 18 -12.20 34.05 -9.09
C ALA A 18 -10.77 34.66 -8.97
N ASN A 19 -10.00 34.29 -7.95
CA ASN A 19 -8.63 34.74 -7.76
C ASN A 19 -7.68 34.03 -8.77
N ASP A 20 -6.43 34.44 -8.83
CA ASP A 20 -5.38 33.82 -9.63
C ASP A 20 -4.64 32.72 -8.87
N GLY A 21 -4.79 32.65 -7.54
CA GLY A 21 -4.16 31.68 -6.67
C GLY A 21 -2.65 31.87 -6.46
N LEU A 22 -2.07 32.95 -6.96
CA LEU A 22 -0.62 33.15 -6.99
C LEU A 22 -0.04 33.83 -5.74
N SER A 23 -0.86 34.19 -4.79
CA SER A 23 -0.44 34.72 -3.49
C SER A 23 -1.33 34.23 -2.35
N LYS A 24 -0.86 34.36 -1.11
CA LYS A 24 -1.63 34.01 0.09
C LYS A 24 -2.81 34.98 0.31
N GLU A 25 -2.75 36.20 -0.23
CA GLU A 25 -3.80 37.19 -0.15
C GLU A 25 -4.93 36.94 -1.14
N TYR A 26 -4.64 36.26 -2.25
CA TYR A 26 -5.60 35.95 -3.31
C TYR A 26 -5.60 34.45 -3.64
N PRO A 27 -5.83 33.56 -2.65
CA PRO A 27 -5.81 32.12 -2.87
C PRO A 27 -7.07 31.65 -3.62
N PHE A 28 -7.01 30.47 -4.24
CA PHE A 28 -8.20 29.75 -4.66
C PHE A 28 -9.00 29.26 -3.45
N ALA A 29 -10.30 29.05 -3.62
CA ALA A 29 -11.17 28.48 -2.59
C ALA A 29 -11.26 26.97 -2.65
N SER A 30 -11.05 26.36 -3.82
CA SER A 30 -11.34 24.95 -4.02
C SER A 30 -10.26 24.18 -4.76
N LEU A 31 -10.22 22.84 -4.53
CA LEU A 31 -9.38 21.91 -5.28
C LEU A 31 -9.86 21.72 -6.72
N PHE A 32 -11.14 21.98 -7.00
CA PHE A 32 -11.67 21.94 -8.36
C PHE A 32 -10.96 22.92 -9.29
N ARG A 33 -10.50 24.03 -8.74
CA ARG A 33 -9.73 25.00 -9.50
C ARG A 33 -8.35 24.44 -9.87
N ILE A 34 -7.71 23.72 -8.95
CA ILE A 34 -6.42 23.06 -9.20
C ILE A 34 -6.56 21.96 -10.27
N ASN A 35 -7.63 21.16 -10.22
CA ASN A 35 -7.88 20.13 -11.21
C ASN A 35 -8.06 20.66 -12.66
N GLN A 36 -8.27 21.95 -12.83
CA GLN A 36 -8.40 22.63 -14.13
C GLN A 36 -7.08 23.23 -14.64
N LEU A 37 -6.05 23.28 -13.80
CA LEU A 37 -4.75 23.81 -14.18
C LEU A 37 -3.95 22.78 -14.97
N SER A 38 -2.97 23.28 -15.71
CA SER A 38 -1.86 22.48 -16.25
C SER A 38 -0.60 22.90 -15.51
N LEU A 39 -0.21 22.08 -14.54
CA LEU A 39 0.97 22.32 -13.73
C LEU A 39 2.23 22.08 -14.56
N GLN A 40 3.26 22.84 -14.29
CA GLN A 40 4.55 22.75 -14.96
C GLN A 40 5.61 22.22 -13.98
N PRO A 41 6.72 21.67 -14.48
CA PRO A 41 7.83 21.28 -13.63
C PRO A 41 8.26 22.40 -12.67
N GLY A 42 8.32 22.05 -11.38
CA GLY A 42 8.65 22.97 -10.29
C GLY A 42 7.47 23.75 -9.71
N ASP A 43 6.26 23.63 -10.27
CA ASP A 43 5.07 24.23 -9.68
C ASP A 43 4.74 23.58 -8.32
N GLN A 44 4.17 24.41 -7.44
CA GLN A 44 3.72 23.95 -6.13
C GLN A 44 2.23 24.29 -5.96
N VAL A 45 1.48 23.38 -5.34
CA VAL A 45 0.11 23.59 -4.88
C VAL A 45 0.12 23.47 -3.37
N LEU A 46 -0.10 24.56 -2.68
CA LEU A 46 -0.05 24.64 -1.23
C LEU A 46 -1.43 24.93 -0.65
N LEU A 47 -1.91 24.04 0.22
CA LEU A 47 -3.18 24.13 0.91
C LEU A 47 -2.98 24.77 2.28
N ALA A 48 -3.85 25.70 2.66
CA ALA A 48 -3.76 26.38 3.96
C ALA A 48 -4.03 25.41 5.12
N GLY A 49 -3.20 25.43 6.15
CA GLY A 49 -3.43 24.70 7.39
C GLY A 49 -4.83 24.95 7.95
N GLY A 50 -5.47 23.91 8.49
CA GLY A 50 -6.83 23.98 9.03
C GLY A 50 -7.96 24.10 8.00
N SER A 51 -7.69 24.17 6.71
CA SER A 51 -8.72 24.09 5.65
C SER A 51 -9.29 22.68 5.56
N ILE A 52 -10.61 22.54 5.34
CA ILE A 52 -11.28 21.25 5.13
C ILE A 52 -12.03 21.29 3.80
N PHE A 53 -11.58 20.54 2.83
CA PHE A 53 -12.12 20.46 1.48
C PHE A 53 -13.14 19.31 1.37
N CYS A 54 -14.35 19.51 1.92
CA CYS A 54 -15.43 18.49 1.92
C CYS A 54 -15.99 18.24 0.51
N GLY A 55 -16.18 16.98 0.15
CA GLY A 55 -16.68 16.55 -1.17
C GLY A 55 -15.73 16.90 -2.31
N GLN A 56 -14.46 17.21 -2.00
CA GLN A 56 -13.47 17.61 -2.99
C GLN A 56 -12.32 16.60 -3.08
N PHE A 57 -11.71 16.55 -4.23
CA PHE A 57 -10.64 15.62 -4.57
C PHE A 57 -9.59 16.32 -5.43
N LEU A 58 -8.41 15.70 -5.53
CA LEU A 58 -7.33 16.21 -6.35
C LEU A 58 -6.87 15.12 -7.35
N HIS A 59 -7.13 15.32 -8.64
CA HIS A 59 -6.77 14.41 -9.72
C HIS A 59 -5.78 15.09 -10.67
N LEU A 60 -4.54 14.60 -10.68
CA LEU A 60 -3.43 15.19 -11.42
C LEU A 60 -2.92 14.23 -12.50
N LYS A 61 -2.55 14.81 -13.65
CA LYS A 61 -1.95 14.13 -14.82
C LYS A 61 -0.64 14.79 -15.26
N ASP A 62 -0.29 15.88 -14.62
CA ASP A 62 0.91 16.64 -14.93
C ASP A 62 2.13 16.01 -14.27
N SER A 63 3.30 16.31 -14.82
CA SER A 63 4.57 15.75 -14.36
C SER A 63 5.59 16.85 -14.12
N GLY A 64 6.35 16.70 -13.06
CA GLY A 64 7.58 17.46 -12.85
C GLY A 64 8.77 16.88 -13.62
N THR A 65 9.95 17.27 -13.21
CA THR A 65 11.21 16.63 -13.55
C THR A 65 11.98 16.30 -12.28
N LYS A 66 13.03 15.50 -12.40
CA LYS A 66 13.87 15.15 -11.24
C LYS A 66 14.44 16.38 -10.55
N GLU A 67 14.81 17.40 -11.33
CA GLU A 67 15.39 18.67 -10.84
C GLU A 67 14.34 19.68 -10.40
N ALA A 68 13.09 19.52 -10.87
CA ALA A 68 11.99 20.42 -10.61
C ALA A 68 10.67 19.62 -10.44
N PRO A 69 10.51 18.87 -9.34
CA PRO A 69 9.30 18.11 -9.08
C PRO A 69 8.10 19.05 -8.86
N ILE A 70 6.90 18.57 -9.17
CA ILE A 70 5.67 19.22 -8.73
C ILE A 70 5.45 18.87 -7.25
N VAL A 71 5.11 19.86 -6.43
CA VAL A 71 4.88 19.67 -5.00
C VAL A 71 3.43 19.96 -4.67
N ILE A 72 2.76 19.03 -4.02
CA ILE A 72 1.43 19.19 -3.43
C ILE A 72 1.61 19.12 -1.92
N GLY A 73 1.36 20.20 -1.21
CA GLY A 73 1.64 20.29 0.22
C GLY A 73 0.77 21.30 0.93
N SER A 74 1.27 21.80 2.04
CA SER A 74 0.55 22.75 2.89
C SER A 74 1.39 23.99 3.21
N TYR A 75 0.72 25.04 3.67
CA TYR A 75 1.34 26.23 4.20
C TYR A 75 0.58 26.75 5.44
N ASP A 76 1.26 27.56 6.26
CA ASP A 76 0.70 28.13 7.49
C ASP A 76 0.06 27.03 8.38
N VAL A 77 0.76 25.92 8.56
CA VAL A 77 0.35 24.84 9.45
C VAL A 77 0.79 25.18 10.87
N GLU A 78 -0.17 25.36 11.76
CA GLU A 78 0.05 25.56 13.19
C GLU A 78 -0.33 24.30 13.96
N ASP A 79 0.41 23.95 15.01
CA ASP A 79 0.15 22.79 15.88
C ASP A 79 -0.10 21.47 15.13
N GLU A 80 0.54 21.28 13.98
CA GLU A 80 0.35 20.12 13.09
C GLU A 80 -1.10 19.96 12.56
N ILE A 81 -1.89 21.02 12.50
CA ILE A 81 -3.23 21.01 11.92
C ILE A 81 -3.11 21.11 10.40
N PHE A 82 -2.96 19.95 9.76
CA PHE A 82 -2.86 19.86 8.30
C PHE A 82 -4.18 20.24 7.62
N PRO A 83 -4.12 20.70 6.36
CA PRO A 83 -5.33 20.79 5.54
C PRO A 83 -5.88 19.39 5.24
N VAL A 84 -7.20 19.26 5.25
CA VAL A 84 -7.93 18.00 5.05
C VAL A 84 -8.54 17.95 3.66
N ILE A 85 -8.22 16.92 2.89
CA ILE A 85 -8.95 16.55 1.68
C ILE A 85 -9.94 15.46 2.05
N ALA A 86 -11.22 15.82 2.19
CA ALA A 86 -12.31 14.92 2.51
C ALA A 86 -13.13 14.63 1.23
N ALA A 87 -12.79 13.55 0.52
CA ALA A 87 -13.41 13.29 -0.78
C ALA A 87 -14.89 12.87 -0.68
N ASP A 88 -15.32 12.29 0.43
CA ASP A 88 -16.71 11.91 0.70
C ASP A 88 -17.33 11.04 -0.42
N GLY A 89 -16.54 10.11 -0.97
CA GLY A 89 -16.94 9.25 -2.09
C GLY A 89 -16.89 9.90 -3.46
N GLN A 90 -16.46 11.16 -3.56
CA GLN A 90 -16.23 11.85 -4.83
C GLN A 90 -14.90 11.43 -5.46
N GLY A 91 -14.49 12.08 -6.55
CA GLY A 91 -13.26 11.70 -7.26
C GLY A 91 -13.36 10.33 -7.91
N ILE A 92 -14.48 10.09 -8.60
CA ILE A 92 -14.77 8.82 -9.25
C ILE A 92 -14.03 8.72 -10.59
N TRP A 93 -13.37 7.58 -10.80
CA TRP A 93 -12.70 7.24 -12.04
C TRP A 93 -12.88 5.76 -12.35
N TYR A 94 -12.57 5.33 -13.57
CA TYR A 94 -12.71 3.94 -13.97
C TYR A 94 -11.35 3.27 -14.04
N GLN A 95 -11.13 2.28 -13.17
CA GLN A 95 -9.95 1.42 -13.20
C GLN A 95 -10.23 0.23 -14.10
N ASP A 96 -9.30 -0.09 -15.00
CA ASP A 96 -9.34 -1.31 -15.83
C ASP A 96 -7.91 -1.79 -16.05
N TYR A 97 -7.60 -2.98 -15.55
CA TYR A 97 -6.30 -3.61 -15.81
C TYR A 97 -6.09 -3.99 -17.27
N GLY A 98 -7.16 -4.02 -18.08
CA GLY A 98 -7.12 -4.40 -19.50
C GLY A 98 -6.96 -5.90 -19.75
N ILE A 99 -6.73 -6.69 -18.72
CA ILE A 99 -6.64 -8.15 -18.71
C ILE A 99 -7.23 -8.70 -17.40
N PRO A 100 -7.71 -9.95 -17.39
CA PRO A 100 -8.01 -10.66 -16.15
C PRO A 100 -6.78 -10.74 -15.24
N LEU A 101 -6.99 -10.82 -13.93
CA LEU A 101 -5.92 -10.97 -12.95
C LEU A 101 -5.53 -12.45 -12.77
N ASP A 102 -4.49 -12.71 -11.99
CA ASP A 102 -3.96 -14.03 -11.67
C ASP A 102 -5.00 -14.99 -11.07
N SER A 103 -5.95 -14.46 -10.32
CA SER A 103 -7.12 -15.22 -9.86
C SER A 103 -8.36 -14.85 -10.66
N PRO A 104 -9.10 -15.84 -11.23
CA PRO A 104 -10.32 -15.57 -12.01
C PRO A 104 -11.45 -14.96 -11.16
N THR A 105 -11.23 -14.88 -9.88
CA THR A 105 -12.21 -14.42 -8.91
C THR A 105 -11.95 -12.99 -8.46
N HIS A 106 -10.81 -12.42 -8.84
CA HIS A 106 -10.49 -11.04 -8.55
C HIS A 106 -11.14 -10.10 -9.58
N ILE A 107 -11.81 -9.09 -9.07
CA ILE A 107 -12.33 -8.01 -9.90
C ILE A 107 -11.15 -7.22 -10.47
N PHE A 108 -11.14 -7.00 -11.78
CA PHE A 108 -10.04 -6.35 -12.50
C PHE A 108 -10.43 -5.03 -13.14
N LYS A 109 -11.70 -4.64 -13.06
CA LYS A 109 -12.19 -3.36 -13.56
C LYS A 109 -13.45 -2.90 -12.83
N GLY A 110 -13.61 -1.59 -12.74
CA GLY A 110 -14.77 -0.99 -12.09
C GLY A 110 -14.54 0.47 -11.72
N TYR A 111 -15.58 1.11 -11.24
CA TYR A 111 -15.48 2.47 -10.71
C TYR A 111 -14.83 2.48 -9.33
N VAL A 112 -13.95 3.45 -9.13
CA VAL A 112 -13.21 3.70 -7.89
C VAL A 112 -13.32 5.18 -7.54
N SER A 113 -13.40 5.50 -6.26
CA SER A 113 -13.28 6.87 -5.75
C SER A 113 -11.89 7.06 -5.13
N SER A 114 -11.19 8.12 -5.47
CA SER A 114 -9.89 8.45 -4.88
C SER A 114 -9.83 9.91 -4.47
N ALA A 115 -9.42 10.18 -3.22
CA ALA A 115 -9.29 11.56 -2.74
C ALA A 115 -8.13 12.28 -3.44
N ILE A 116 -7.00 11.59 -3.62
CA ILE A 116 -5.91 12.01 -4.50
C ILE A 116 -5.70 10.93 -5.56
N LEU A 117 -5.61 11.33 -6.81
CA LEU A 117 -5.25 10.47 -7.94
C LEU A 117 -4.09 11.10 -8.71
N LEU A 118 -2.98 10.39 -8.78
CA LEU A 118 -1.86 10.70 -9.66
C LEU A 118 -1.92 9.73 -10.86
N TYR A 119 -2.36 10.21 -12.02
CA TYR A 119 -2.58 9.36 -13.19
C TYR A 119 -1.55 9.66 -14.27
N ASP A 120 -0.69 8.69 -14.57
CA ASP A 120 0.44 8.85 -15.51
C ASP A 120 1.38 10.02 -15.17
N ALA A 121 1.40 10.40 -13.91
CA ALA A 121 2.22 11.47 -13.39
C ALA A 121 3.60 10.95 -12.95
N GLU A 122 4.62 11.81 -12.99
CA GLU A 122 5.95 11.52 -12.49
C GLU A 122 6.62 12.75 -11.87
N HIS A 123 7.63 12.51 -11.04
CA HIS A 123 8.34 13.56 -10.31
C HIS A 123 7.37 14.48 -9.55
N ILE A 124 6.55 13.84 -8.71
CA ILE A 124 5.59 14.52 -7.83
C ILE A 124 5.90 14.16 -6.38
N VAL A 125 5.82 15.17 -5.53
CA VAL A 125 5.85 15.06 -4.07
C VAL A 125 4.47 15.43 -3.53
N VAL A 126 3.86 14.54 -2.75
CA VAL A 126 2.64 14.82 -1.97
C VAL A 126 2.99 14.72 -0.49
N GLU A 127 2.76 15.81 0.25
CA GLU A 127 3.24 15.90 1.63
C GLU A 127 2.39 16.77 2.54
N ASN A 128 2.45 16.50 3.85
CA ASN A 128 1.87 17.37 4.89
C ASN A 128 0.36 17.59 4.71
N LEU A 129 -0.39 16.54 4.42
CA LEU A 129 -1.84 16.56 4.20
C LEU A 129 -2.55 15.53 5.08
N GLU A 130 -3.79 15.84 5.45
CA GLU A 130 -4.74 14.87 5.99
C GLU A 130 -5.77 14.50 4.93
N ILE A 131 -6.10 13.20 4.81
CA ILE A 131 -6.87 12.68 3.69
C ILE A 131 -7.91 11.70 4.21
N THR A 132 -9.17 11.90 3.85
CA THR A 132 -10.27 10.98 4.16
C THR A 132 -11.12 10.70 2.93
N ASN A 133 -11.76 9.53 2.89
CA ASN A 133 -12.67 9.19 1.80
C ASN A 133 -13.75 8.22 2.28
N THR A 134 -14.73 8.76 2.99
CA THR A 134 -15.86 7.98 3.55
C THR A 134 -17.16 8.36 2.87
N ALA A 135 -17.92 7.36 2.44
CA ALA A 135 -19.29 7.59 1.97
C ALA A 135 -20.22 6.44 2.39
N THR A 136 -21.50 6.74 2.46
CA THR A 136 -22.56 5.80 2.81
C THR A 136 -23.29 5.37 1.55
N ASP A 137 -22.78 4.37 0.85
CA ASP A 137 -23.46 3.78 -0.32
C ASP A 137 -24.31 2.59 0.08
N ILE A 138 -24.03 1.97 1.24
CA ILE A 138 -24.80 0.83 1.73
C ILE A 138 -25.01 0.99 3.23
N ILE A 139 -26.25 1.16 3.61
CA ILE A 139 -26.64 1.32 5.01
C ILE A 139 -26.70 -0.06 5.68
N GLY A 140 -25.94 -0.25 6.74
CA GLY A 140 -26.04 -1.41 7.63
C GLY A 140 -25.21 -2.63 7.26
N GLU A 141 -24.53 -2.64 6.13
CA GLU A 141 -23.63 -3.73 5.76
C GLU A 141 -22.17 -3.30 5.83
N ARG A 142 -21.41 -4.06 6.59
CA ARG A 142 -19.97 -3.94 6.59
C ARG A 142 -19.42 -4.65 5.36
N TYR A 143 -18.67 -4.01 4.54
CA TYR A 143 -17.66 -4.55 3.62
C TYR A 143 -18.03 -5.71 2.69
N SER A 144 -19.08 -6.47 2.95
CA SER A 144 -19.41 -7.69 2.22
C SER A 144 -20.35 -7.49 1.03
N ALA A 145 -20.85 -6.28 0.85
CA ALA A 145 -21.78 -6.02 -0.23
C ALA A 145 -21.04 -5.91 -1.57
N PRO A 146 -21.38 -6.71 -2.57
CA PRO A 146 -20.74 -6.72 -3.87
C PRO A 146 -20.90 -5.38 -4.63
N HIS A 147 -21.71 -4.48 -4.14
CA HIS A 147 -21.99 -3.18 -4.74
C HIS A 147 -21.27 -2.01 -4.05
N LYS A 148 -20.53 -2.27 -2.98
CA LYS A 148 -19.79 -1.21 -2.32
C LYS A 148 -18.64 -0.75 -3.19
N MET A 149 -18.58 0.55 -3.46
CA MET A 149 -17.51 1.15 -4.26
C MET A 149 -16.16 1.02 -3.57
N ASN A 150 -15.13 0.73 -4.34
CA ASN A 150 -13.75 0.81 -3.88
C ASN A 150 -13.35 2.27 -3.67
N ARG A 151 -12.64 2.56 -2.58
CA ARG A 151 -12.16 3.89 -2.23
C ARG A 151 -10.73 3.87 -1.79
N THR A 152 -9.98 4.89 -2.23
CA THR A 152 -8.61 5.12 -1.79
C THR A 152 -8.45 6.53 -1.22
N GLY A 153 -7.51 6.66 -0.28
CA GLY A 153 -6.95 7.96 0.10
C GLY A 153 -6.09 8.49 -1.04
N VAL A 154 -5.01 7.79 -1.37
CA VAL A 154 -4.11 8.15 -2.48
C VAL A 154 -4.00 6.98 -3.46
N ALA A 155 -4.40 7.21 -4.70
CA ALA A 155 -4.22 6.32 -5.84
C ALA A 155 -3.10 6.84 -6.74
N VAL A 156 -2.17 5.96 -7.13
CA VAL A 156 -1.15 6.27 -8.14
C VAL A 156 -1.28 5.25 -9.26
N VAL A 157 -1.43 5.73 -10.48
CA VAL A 157 -1.72 4.90 -11.65
C VAL A 157 -0.71 5.19 -12.76
N ALA A 158 -0.03 4.15 -13.23
CA ALA A 158 0.74 4.16 -14.46
C ALA A 158 -0.05 3.42 -15.55
N LYS A 159 -0.22 4.01 -16.73
CA LYS A 159 -0.93 3.38 -17.85
C LYS A 159 -0.30 3.71 -19.21
N ASP A 160 -0.48 4.91 -19.71
CA ASP A 160 -0.22 5.23 -21.12
C ASP A 160 1.05 6.05 -21.37
N LYS A 161 1.95 6.11 -20.41
CA LYS A 161 3.22 6.85 -20.55
C LYS A 161 4.46 6.04 -20.15
N GLY A 162 4.37 4.71 -20.16
CA GLY A 162 5.50 3.82 -19.84
C GLY A 162 5.95 3.95 -18.38
N VAL A 163 7.26 4.04 -18.15
CA VAL A 163 7.83 4.12 -16.80
C VAL A 163 7.48 5.45 -16.14
N ARG A 164 6.88 5.40 -14.96
CA ARG A 164 6.63 6.58 -14.12
C ARG A 164 7.61 6.62 -12.97
N SER A 165 8.34 7.72 -12.83
CA SER A 165 9.47 7.84 -11.89
C SER A 165 9.28 8.96 -10.89
N GLY A 166 9.94 8.82 -9.73
CA GLY A 166 10.09 9.92 -8.78
C GLY A 166 8.79 10.31 -8.06
N ILE A 167 7.99 9.33 -7.63
CA ILE A 167 6.80 9.58 -6.80
C ILE A 167 7.21 9.52 -5.33
N THR A 168 6.98 10.60 -4.60
CA THR A 168 7.19 10.69 -3.16
C THR A 168 5.89 11.01 -2.45
N LEU A 169 5.49 10.13 -1.54
CA LEU A 169 4.37 10.34 -0.62
C LEU A 169 4.95 10.37 0.78
N ARG A 170 4.86 11.50 1.48
CA ARG A 170 5.45 11.62 2.82
C ARG A 170 4.64 12.48 3.79
N ASN A 171 4.74 12.15 5.07
CA ASN A 171 4.07 12.85 6.16
C ASN A 171 2.58 13.08 5.88
N LEU A 172 1.89 12.02 5.42
CA LEU A 172 0.46 12.02 5.16
C LEU A 172 -0.28 11.35 6.32
N ARG A 173 -1.41 11.93 6.72
CA ARG A 173 -2.36 11.32 7.64
C ARG A 173 -3.57 10.86 6.82
N ILE A 174 -3.70 9.55 6.60
CA ILE A 174 -4.75 8.98 5.77
C ILE A 174 -5.65 8.11 6.63
N HIS A 175 -6.93 8.44 6.70
CA HIS A 175 -7.83 7.70 7.58
C HIS A 175 -9.29 7.77 7.13
N ASP A 176 -10.10 6.90 7.74
CA ASP A 176 -11.53 6.83 7.44
C ASP A 176 -11.79 6.70 5.94
N VAL A 177 -11.18 5.66 5.34
CA VAL A 177 -11.37 5.29 3.93
C VAL A 177 -12.15 3.99 3.87
N ASN A 178 -13.44 4.05 3.54
CA ASN A 178 -14.35 2.91 3.65
C ASN A 178 -14.70 2.26 2.30
N GLY A 179 -13.76 1.61 1.66
CA GLY A 179 -13.98 0.86 0.42
C GLY A 179 -14.50 -0.58 0.62
N ASN A 180 -14.50 -1.37 -0.45
CA ASN A 180 -14.84 -2.79 -0.40
C ASN A 180 -13.61 -3.63 -0.04
N VAL A 181 -13.57 -4.15 1.18
CA VAL A 181 -12.42 -4.89 1.71
C VAL A 181 -12.08 -6.16 0.90
N TYR A 182 -13.01 -6.71 0.13
CA TYR A 182 -12.82 -7.96 -0.61
C TYR A 182 -12.27 -7.77 -2.03
N ASP A 183 -12.33 -6.58 -2.57
CA ASP A 183 -11.76 -6.30 -3.89
C ASP A 183 -10.25 -6.05 -3.77
N LYS A 184 -9.51 -7.16 -3.65
CA LYS A 184 -8.09 -7.16 -3.27
C LYS A 184 -7.21 -6.29 -4.19
N HIS A 185 -7.45 -6.26 -5.49
CA HIS A 185 -6.58 -5.58 -6.45
C HIS A 185 -7.17 -4.32 -7.08
N MET A 186 -8.33 -3.89 -6.62
CA MET A 186 -8.86 -2.57 -6.97
C MET A 186 -8.23 -1.49 -6.08
N ASN A 187 -8.24 -0.24 -6.52
CA ASN A 187 -7.79 0.88 -5.68
C ASN A 187 -8.70 1.00 -4.45
N ASN A 188 -8.20 0.54 -3.31
CA ASN A 188 -8.98 0.33 -2.10
C ASN A 188 -8.10 0.37 -0.85
N GLY A 189 -8.26 1.40 -0.03
CA GLY A 189 -7.51 1.58 1.21
C GLY A 189 -6.77 2.91 1.31
N GLY A 190 -5.68 2.96 2.06
CA GLY A 190 -4.93 4.18 2.32
C GLY A 190 -4.16 4.67 1.10
N ILE A 191 -3.10 3.95 0.74
CA ILE A 191 -2.27 4.22 -0.44
C ILE A 191 -2.28 2.98 -1.32
N TYR A 192 -2.63 3.13 -2.58
CA TYR A 192 -2.59 2.04 -3.55
C TYR A 192 -1.97 2.49 -4.87
N MET A 193 -0.88 1.84 -5.28
CA MET A 193 -0.18 2.11 -6.53
C MET A 193 -0.35 0.92 -7.48
N THR A 194 -0.76 1.18 -8.71
CA THR A 194 -1.02 0.13 -9.70
C THR A 194 -0.56 0.51 -11.10
N ALA A 195 -0.17 -0.50 -11.88
CA ALA A 195 0.10 -0.36 -13.30
C ALA A 195 -0.99 -1.05 -14.12
N LEU A 196 -1.63 -0.30 -15.00
CA LEU A 196 -2.69 -0.76 -15.89
C LEU A 196 -2.14 -0.98 -17.30
N LYS A 197 -2.77 -1.85 -18.07
CA LYS A 197 -2.37 -2.13 -19.44
C LYS A 197 -2.50 -0.88 -20.31
N PRO A 198 -1.44 -0.46 -20.99
CA PRO A 198 -1.50 0.65 -21.91
C PRO A 198 -2.48 0.39 -23.06
N ASP A 199 -3.09 1.46 -23.56
CA ASP A 199 -3.94 1.36 -24.77
C ASP A 199 -3.11 0.95 -26.00
N ASN A 200 -1.85 1.38 -26.05
CA ASN A 200 -0.90 0.99 -27.09
C ASN A 200 0.51 0.81 -26.51
N GLU A 201 0.79 -0.38 -26.00
CA GLU A 201 2.05 -0.73 -25.37
C GLU A 201 3.28 -0.63 -26.29
N GLU A 202 3.11 -0.86 -27.60
CA GLU A 202 4.20 -0.72 -28.57
C GLU A 202 4.68 0.73 -28.70
N VAL A 203 3.79 1.69 -28.46
CA VAL A 203 4.10 3.12 -28.56
C VAL A 203 4.56 3.69 -27.23
N THR A 204 3.88 3.34 -26.14
CA THR A 204 4.11 3.95 -24.84
C THR A 204 5.14 3.20 -23.98
N GLY A 205 5.38 1.92 -24.31
CA GLY A 205 6.16 1.01 -23.48
C GLY A 205 5.35 0.43 -22.32
N ILE A 206 6.01 -0.40 -21.53
CA ILE A 206 5.43 -1.07 -20.35
C ILE A 206 5.14 -0.05 -19.25
N ALA A 207 3.88 -0.02 -18.77
CA ALA A 207 3.51 0.79 -17.62
C ALA A 207 4.08 0.17 -16.33
N ARG A 208 4.95 0.90 -15.64
CA ARG A 208 5.62 0.47 -14.42
C ARG A 208 6.23 1.64 -13.66
N TYR A 209 6.79 1.39 -12.49
CA TYR A 209 7.35 2.42 -11.62
C TYR A 209 8.85 2.30 -11.43
N ARG A 210 9.48 3.46 -11.18
CA ARG A 210 10.85 3.58 -10.70
C ARG A 210 10.96 4.74 -9.71
N ASP A 211 11.87 4.63 -8.72
CA ASP A 211 12.13 5.69 -7.73
C ASP A 211 10.86 6.08 -6.96
N ILE A 212 10.30 5.13 -6.21
CA ILE A 212 9.13 5.32 -5.37
C ILE A 212 9.56 5.43 -3.92
N LEU A 213 9.08 6.47 -3.24
CA LEU A 213 9.27 6.68 -1.82
C LEU A 213 7.94 6.91 -1.11
N VAL A 214 7.62 6.06 -0.14
CA VAL A 214 6.52 6.26 0.80
C VAL A 214 7.08 6.29 2.21
N GLU A 215 7.06 7.45 2.85
CA GLU A 215 7.71 7.63 4.15
C GLU A 215 6.91 8.50 5.12
N ASP A 216 7.11 8.25 6.42
CA ASP A 216 6.57 9.06 7.51
C ASP A 216 5.04 9.23 7.47
N CYS A 217 4.31 8.28 6.88
CA CYS A 217 2.86 8.32 6.77
C CYS A 217 2.19 7.62 7.94
N PHE A 218 1.07 8.17 8.41
CA PHE A 218 0.16 7.53 9.35
C PHE A 218 -1.15 7.17 8.65
N VAL A 219 -1.39 5.86 8.51
CA VAL A 219 -2.57 5.32 7.82
C VAL A 219 -3.41 4.52 8.81
N TYR A 220 -4.66 4.88 9.03
CA TYR A 220 -5.49 4.18 10.02
C TYR A 220 -6.98 4.14 9.67
N ARG A 221 -7.66 3.06 10.05
CA ARG A 221 -9.08 2.82 9.73
C ARG A 221 -9.37 2.94 8.24
N VAL A 222 -8.66 2.16 7.44
CA VAL A 222 -8.84 2.08 5.99
C VAL A 222 -9.35 0.69 5.60
N SER A 223 -10.04 0.58 4.48
CA SER A 223 -10.80 -0.61 4.13
C SER A 223 -9.95 -1.85 3.85
N ARG A 224 -9.08 -1.84 2.87
CA ARG A 224 -8.32 -3.04 2.48
C ARG A 224 -6.83 -2.90 2.78
N TRP A 225 -6.17 -2.04 2.05
CA TRP A 225 -4.73 -1.86 2.09
C TRP A 225 -4.36 -0.67 2.98
N GLY A 226 -3.41 -0.86 3.87
CA GLY A 226 -2.74 0.28 4.47
C GLY A 226 -1.91 1.00 3.41
N ILE A 227 -0.83 0.35 2.98
CA ILE A 227 0.06 0.83 1.91
C ILE A 227 0.36 -0.34 0.98
N ALA A 228 0.00 -0.24 -0.29
CA ALA A 228 0.28 -1.25 -1.31
C ALA A 228 0.93 -0.63 -2.54
N VAL A 229 2.11 -1.10 -2.89
CA VAL A 229 2.87 -0.57 -4.02
C VAL A 229 3.10 -1.65 -5.06
N GLY A 230 2.55 -1.43 -6.24
CA GLY A 230 3.04 -2.07 -7.44
C GLY A 230 2.26 -3.23 -8.04
N TYR A 231 0.96 -3.44 -7.75
CA TYR A 231 0.24 -4.45 -8.54
C TYR A 231 0.17 -4.07 -10.02
N THR A 232 0.39 -5.04 -10.91
CA THR A 232 0.59 -4.77 -12.34
C THR A 232 -0.25 -5.66 -13.25
N TYR A 233 -0.71 -5.11 -14.37
CA TYR A 233 -1.30 -5.89 -15.46
C TYR A 233 -0.31 -6.90 -16.07
N ALA A 234 0.98 -6.65 -15.95
CA ALA A 234 2.03 -7.52 -16.49
C ALA A 234 2.31 -8.75 -15.60
N HIS A 235 1.44 -9.06 -14.63
CA HIS A 235 1.60 -10.15 -13.66
C HIS A 235 1.93 -11.50 -14.30
N GLU A 236 1.45 -11.77 -15.52
CA GLU A 236 1.75 -13.01 -16.26
C GLU A 236 3.23 -13.18 -16.62
N LYS A 237 4.03 -12.10 -16.57
CA LYS A 237 5.48 -12.16 -16.79
C LYS A 237 6.24 -12.71 -15.59
N PHE A 238 5.57 -12.78 -14.43
CA PHE A 238 6.15 -13.20 -13.17
C PHE A 238 5.67 -14.60 -12.76
N GLN A 239 5.55 -15.50 -13.72
CA GLN A 239 5.21 -16.90 -13.47
C GLN A 239 6.45 -17.72 -13.16
N GLY A 240 6.33 -18.65 -12.20
CA GLY A 240 7.43 -19.49 -11.76
C GLY A 240 8.19 -18.92 -10.57
N ALA A 241 9.12 -19.70 -10.04
CA ALA A 241 9.85 -19.39 -8.83
C ALA A 241 11.14 -18.61 -9.11
N GLU A 242 11.96 -19.09 -10.04
CA GLU A 242 13.23 -18.46 -10.41
C GLU A 242 13.00 -17.38 -11.45
N LEU A 243 12.90 -16.12 -10.98
CA LEU A 243 12.68 -14.96 -11.84
C LEU A 243 14.01 -14.24 -12.11
N GLU A 244 14.28 -13.99 -13.40
CA GLU A 244 15.46 -13.24 -13.81
C GLU A 244 15.33 -11.75 -13.50
N GLU A 245 16.43 -11.08 -13.17
CA GLU A 245 16.44 -9.62 -12.96
C GLU A 245 15.93 -8.86 -14.18
N GLU A 246 16.16 -9.36 -15.38
CA GLU A 246 15.69 -8.77 -16.63
C GLU A 246 14.17 -8.68 -16.67
N THR A 247 13.44 -9.65 -16.13
CA THR A 247 11.99 -9.61 -16.01
C THR A 247 11.53 -8.40 -15.21
N PHE A 248 12.21 -8.13 -14.09
CA PHE A 248 11.87 -6.97 -13.25
C PHE A 248 12.26 -5.64 -13.88
N THR A 249 13.41 -5.55 -14.52
CA THR A 249 13.83 -4.31 -15.17
C THR A 249 13.00 -3.99 -16.40
N GLN A 250 12.35 -4.98 -17.00
CA GLN A 250 11.47 -4.82 -18.14
C GLN A 250 10.01 -4.61 -17.75
N TYR A 251 9.47 -5.38 -16.80
CA TYR A 251 8.04 -5.43 -16.49
C TYR A 251 7.71 -5.04 -15.04
N GLY A 252 8.65 -5.10 -14.13
CA GLY A 252 8.48 -4.86 -12.70
C GLY A 252 8.82 -3.44 -12.28
N HIS A 253 8.90 -3.28 -10.97
CA HIS A 253 9.20 -1.98 -10.34
C HIS A 253 10.62 -1.97 -9.80
N GLU A 254 11.25 -0.80 -9.83
CA GLU A 254 12.64 -0.61 -9.41
C GLU A 254 12.74 0.52 -8.38
N ASN A 255 13.69 0.38 -7.45
CA ASN A 255 13.98 1.38 -6.43
C ASN A 255 12.72 1.81 -5.65
N VAL A 256 12.04 0.82 -5.06
CA VAL A 256 10.87 1.04 -4.19
C VAL A 256 11.33 1.07 -2.74
N VAL A 257 11.05 2.17 -2.05
CA VAL A 257 11.36 2.36 -0.62
C VAL A 257 10.08 2.70 0.14
N ILE A 258 9.76 1.91 1.15
CA ILE A 258 8.65 2.14 2.07
C ILE A 258 9.21 2.15 3.49
N ARG A 259 9.22 3.31 4.15
CA ARG A 259 9.88 3.42 5.44
C ARG A 259 9.20 4.38 6.42
N ASN A 260 9.42 4.14 7.72
CA ASN A 260 8.94 4.99 8.81
C ASN A 260 7.40 5.19 8.80
N ASN A 261 6.64 4.27 8.24
CA ASN A 261 5.19 4.40 8.19
C ASN A 261 4.54 3.67 9.36
N TYR A 262 3.42 4.20 9.82
CA TYR A 262 2.57 3.52 10.79
C TYR A 262 1.20 3.23 10.18
N VAL A 263 0.88 1.95 10.05
CA VAL A 263 -0.43 1.46 9.59
C VAL A 263 -1.17 0.87 10.77
N LYS A 264 -2.37 1.40 11.07
CA LYS A 264 -3.19 0.92 12.17
C LYS A 264 -4.60 0.60 11.71
N ALA A 265 -5.09 -0.58 12.10
CA ALA A 265 -6.46 -1.01 11.83
C ALA A 265 -6.85 -0.90 10.35
N ALA A 266 -5.99 -1.41 9.45
CA ALA A 266 -6.38 -1.67 8.08
C ALA A 266 -7.30 -2.88 8.04
N GLY A 267 -8.37 -2.80 7.25
CA GLY A 267 -9.36 -3.87 7.15
C GLY A 267 -8.78 -5.17 6.60
N GLY A 268 -7.81 -5.07 5.70
CA GLY A 268 -7.03 -6.16 5.15
C GLY A 268 -5.54 -6.01 5.46
N ASP A 269 -4.72 -6.00 4.42
CA ASP A 269 -3.25 -6.02 4.52
C ASP A 269 -2.68 -4.70 5.05
N GLY A 270 -1.55 -4.78 5.74
CA GLY A 270 -0.85 -3.61 6.26
C GLY A 270 0.01 -2.92 5.20
N ILE A 271 1.19 -3.45 4.93
CA ILE A 271 2.18 -2.85 4.01
C ILE A 271 2.70 -3.91 3.04
N THR A 272 2.61 -3.62 1.74
CA THR A 272 3.02 -4.57 0.71
C THR A 272 3.78 -3.89 -0.42
N SER A 273 4.87 -4.53 -0.87
CA SER A 273 5.54 -4.25 -2.13
C SER A 273 5.34 -5.42 -3.09
N MET A 274 5.02 -5.14 -4.35
CA MET A 274 4.67 -6.16 -5.34
C MET A 274 5.49 -5.99 -6.61
N TYR A 275 5.90 -7.13 -7.21
CA TYR A 275 6.59 -7.18 -8.50
C TYR A 275 7.82 -6.26 -8.59
N ALA A 276 8.53 -6.09 -7.49
CA ALA A 276 9.66 -5.17 -7.40
C ALA A 276 11.00 -5.90 -7.28
N LEU A 277 12.02 -5.32 -7.92
CA LEU A 277 13.41 -5.72 -7.76
C LEU A 277 14.02 -4.98 -6.57
N ARG A 278 14.49 -5.73 -5.58
CA ARG A 278 15.18 -5.23 -4.39
C ARG A 278 14.41 -4.10 -3.66
N PRO A 279 13.09 -4.26 -3.41
CA PRO A 279 12.39 -3.26 -2.63
C PRO A 279 12.94 -3.23 -1.19
N LEU A 280 13.00 -2.02 -0.62
CA LEU A 280 13.38 -1.81 0.77
C LEU A 280 12.16 -1.39 1.59
N VAL A 281 11.82 -2.21 2.58
CA VAL A 281 10.72 -1.93 3.51
C VAL A 281 11.28 -1.95 4.94
N GLU A 282 11.42 -0.77 5.53
CA GLU A 282 12.13 -0.64 6.80
C GLU A 282 11.50 0.35 7.77
N HIS A 283 11.69 0.10 9.08
CA HIS A 283 11.22 0.99 10.15
C HIS A 283 9.72 1.29 10.11
N ASN A 284 8.92 0.36 9.59
CA ASN A 284 7.47 0.50 9.57
C ASN A 284 6.83 -0.22 10.75
N MET A 285 5.63 0.22 11.12
CA MET A 285 4.78 -0.47 12.08
C MET A 285 3.43 -0.80 11.47
N ALA A 286 2.95 -2.04 11.68
CA ALA A 286 1.59 -2.46 11.39
C ALA A 286 0.92 -2.97 12.67
N ASP A 287 -0.21 -2.39 13.04
CA ASP A 287 -0.91 -2.64 14.30
C ASP A 287 -2.39 -2.93 14.06
N GLY A 288 -2.87 -4.09 14.47
CA GLY A 288 -4.27 -4.48 14.40
C GLY A 288 -4.82 -4.57 12.98
N VAL A 289 -4.00 -4.93 12.01
CA VAL A 289 -4.44 -5.09 10.60
C VAL A 289 -5.22 -6.38 10.38
N ALA A 290 -5.77 -6.56 9.18
CA ALA A 290 -6.75 -7.60 8.85
C ALA A 290 -8.00 -7.56 9.76
N CYS A 291 -8.33 -6.41 10.31
CA CYS A 291 -9.37 -6.29 11.32
C CYS A 291 -10.79 -6.50 10.78
N GLU A 292 -10.96 -6.50 9.47
CA GLU A 292 -12.25 -6.71 8.81
C GLU A 292 -12.30 -7.96 7.93
N ILE A 293 -11.18 -8.63 7.74
CA ILE A 293 -11.10 -9.91 7.03
C ILE A 293 -10.86 -11.01 8.04
N ASN A 294 -11.93 -11.56 8.58
CA ASN A 294 -11.85 -12.74 9.42
C ASN A 294 -13.12 -13.58 9.29
N ASP A 295 -13.01 -14.86 9.57
CA ASP A 295 -14.11 -15.83 9.43
C ASP A 295 -15.33 -15.54 10.30
N ARG A 296 -15.21 -14.65 11.28
CA ARG A 296 -16.32 -14.24 12.14
C ARG A 296 -17.17 -13.12 11.50
N ILE A 297 -16.62 -12.40 10.53
CA ILE A 297 -17.27 -11.22 9.94
C ILE A 297 -17.99 -11.57 8.66
N TYR A 298 -17.47 -12.52 7.88
CA TYR A 298 -18.10 -12.91 6.64
C TYR A 298 -18.30 -14.40 6.51
N SER A 299 -19.52 -14.76 6.17
CA SER A 299 -19.96 -16.13 5.90
C SER A 299 -20.37 -16.36 4.45
N GLU A 300 -20.43 -15.31 3.66
CA GLU A 300 -20.97 -15.35 2.31
C GLU A 300 -19.99 -15.98 1.31
N PRO A 301 -20.45 -16.91 0.45
CA PRO A 301 -19.61 -17.56 -0.55
C PRO A 301 -18.96 -16.59 -1.52
N GLU A 302 -19.63 -15.51 -1.87
CA GLU A 302 -19.16 -14.47 -2.79
C GLU A 302 -17.95 -13.73 -2.23
N ASN A 303 -17.81 -13.66 -0.92
CA ASN A 303 -16.73 -12.99 -0.21
C ASN A 303 -15.50 -13.89 -0.01
N ARG A 304 -15.43 -15.04 -0.63
CA ARG A 304 -14.27 -15.94 -0.55
C ARG A 304 -13.00 -15.37 -1.18
N PHE A 305 -13.14 -14.36 -2.02
CA PHE A 305 -12.05 -13.69 -2.72
C PHE A 305 -11.49 -12.56 -1.88
N GLY A 306 -10.19 -12.50 -1.72
CA GLY A 306 -9.58 -11.51 -0.84
C GLY A 306 -9.69 -11.82 0.65
N LYS A 307 -9.97 -13.06 1.01
CA LYS A 307 -10.05 -13.54 2.40
C LYS A 307 -8.70 -13.69 3.11
N VAL A 308 -7.63 -13.48 2.41
CA VAL A 308 -6.27 -13.62 2.91
C VAL A 308 -5.66 -12.23 3.13
N ALA A 309 -4.96 -12.06 4.24
CA ALA A 309 -4.23 -10.84 4.55
C ALA A 309 -3.14 -11.12 5.57
N ALA A 310 -2.00 -10.46 5.39
CA ALA A 310 -0.88 -10.44 6.31
C ALA A 310 -0.46 -8.99 6.59
N ALA A 311 0.44 -8.78 7.56
CA ALA A 311 0.71 -7.41 7.96
C ALA A 311 1.75 -6.73 7.07
N ILE A 312 2.98 -7.25 6.96
CA ILE A 312 4.05 -6.63 6.15
C ILE A 312 4.70 -7.69 5.26
N TRP A 313 4.55 -7.56 3.94
CA TRP A 313 4.92 -8.65 3.05
C TRP A 313 5.20 -8.21 1.61
N PRO A 314 6.03 -8.96 0.84
CA PRO A 314 6.18 -8.83 -0.60
C PRO A 314 5.21 -9.74 -1.35
N TRP A 315 4.89 -9.39 -2.59
CA TRP A 315 4.28 -10.27 -3.56
C TRP A 315 5.16 -10.34 -4.81
N LYS A 316 5.65 -11.55 -5.14
CA LYS A 316 6.45 -11.78 -6.35
C LYS A 316 7.58 -10.75 -6.54
N CYS A 317 8.29 -10.44 -5.46
CA CYS A 317 9.48 -9.60 -5.49
C CYS A 317 10.75 -10.45 -5.62
N LYS A 318 11.85 -9.85 -6.08
CA LYS A 318 13.18 -10.45 -6.07
C LYS A 318 14.10 -9.69 -5.14
N ASP A 319 14.86 -10.44 -4.30
CA ASP A 319 15.83 -9.91 -3.34
C ASP A 319 15.25 -8.79 -2.45
N ALA A 320 14.00 -8.94 -2.02
CA ALA A 320 13.31 -7.95 -1.18
C ALA A 320 13.94 -7.91 0.21
N LEU A 321 14.15 -6.71 0.77
CA LEU A 321 14.67 -6.53 2.13
C LEU A 321 13.64 -5.85 3.02
N PHE A 322 13.22 -6.59 4.06
CA PHE A 322 12.31 -6.15 5.11
C PHE A 322 13.06 -6.13 6.43
N ARG A 323 13.30 -4.95 7.00
CA ARG A 323 14.09 -4.85 8.23
C ARG A 323 13.60 -3.78 9.19
N TYR A 324 13.86 -4.00 10.48
CA TYR A 324 13.50 -3.07 11.54
C TYR A 324 12.02 -2.70 11.55
N ASN A 325 11.15 -3.58 11.06
CA ASN A 325 9.71 -3.39 11.11
C ASN A 325 9.13 -3.99 12.41
N GLU A 326 8.03 -3.43 12.86
CA GLU A 326 7.26 -3.93 14.00
C GLU A 326 5.84 -4.32 13.53
N VAL A 327 5.37 -5.49 13.96
CA VAL A 327 4.01 -5.94 13.69
C VAL A 327 3.34 -6.42 14.97
N ALA A 328 2.12 -5.96 15.19
CA ALA A 328 1.33 -6.34 16.35
C ALA A 328 -0.13 -6.63 15.99
N ASP A 329 -0.71 -7.60 16.68
CA ASP A 329 -2.16 -7.82 16.72
C ASP A 329 -2.84 -8.02 15.36
N THR A 330 -2.15 -8.61 14.38
CA THR A 330 -2.75 -8.99 13.09
C THR A 330 -3.86 -10.01 13.33
N ARG A 331 -5.05 -9.79 12.78
CA ARG A 331 -6.21 -10.62 13.05
C ARG A 331 -6.21 -11.88 12.19
N LEU A 332 -6.73 -12.96 12.78
CA LEU A 332 -6.83 -14.25 12.11
C LEU A 332 -7.80 -14.18 10.93
N ASN A 333 -7.30 -14.64 9.83
CA ASN A 333 -8.04 -14.97 8.62
C ASN A 333 -7.50 -16.32 8.11
N GLN A 334 -7.48 -16.60 6.81
CA GLN A 334 -6.77 -17.80 6.35
C GLN A 334 -5.27 -17.69 6.64
N ASP A 335 -4.70 -16.49 6.56
CA ASP A 335 -3.30 -16.17 6.85
C ASP A 335 -3.15 -15.54 8.25
N GLY A 336 -3.11 -14.22 8.35
CA GLY A 336 -3.14 -13.49 9.62
C GLY A 336 -1.80 -13.41 10.35
N MET A 337 -0.68 -13.67 9.66
CA MET A 337 0.66 -13.57 10.25
C MET A 337 1.22 -12.16 10.14
N ALA A 338 2.30 -11.94 10.92
CA ALA A 338 3.03 -10.68 10.88
C ALA A 338 3.76 -10.48 9.54
N TYR A 339 4.47 -11.49 9.09
CA TYR A 339 5.30 -11.46 7.88
C TYR A 339 4.94 -12.61 6.96
N ASP A 340 5.02 -12.39 5.66
CA ASP A 340 4.74 -13.41 4.67
C ASP A 340 5.69 -13.26 3.48
N ALA A 341 6.56 -14.23 3.27
CA ALA A 341 7.38 -14.29 2.07
C ALA A 341 6.57 -15.01 0.97
N ASP A 342 5.74 -14.23 0.25
CA ASP A 342 4.77 -14.78 -0.68
C ASP A 342 5.26 -14.77 -2.13
N SER A 343 5.44 -15.99 -2.68
CA SER A 343 5.73 -16.23 -4.10
C SER A 343 6.88 -15.36 -4.66
N GLY A 344 7.95 -15.17 -3.89
CA GLY A 344 9.12 -14.36 -4.24
C GLY A 344 10.42 -15.13 -4.17
N ASP A 345 11.47 -14.58 -4.73
CA ASP A 345 12.82 -15.15 -4.77
C ASP A 345 13.77 -14.29 -3.94
N GLY A 346 14.33 -14.86 -2.86
CA GLY A 346 15.37 -14.22 -2.07
C GLY A 346 14.88 -13.11 -1.12
N THR A 347 13.63 -13.18 -0.63
CA THR A 347 13.16 -12.24 0.39
C THR A 347 13.93 -12.43 1.70
N VAL A 348 14.42 -11.33 2.27
CA VAL A 348 15.10 -11.30 3.57
C VAL A 348 14.29 -10.49 4.56
N TYR A 349 13.92 -11.13 5.66
CA TYR A 349 13.41 -10.47 6.86
C TYR A 349 14.50 -10.46 7.93
N GLU A 350 14.95 -9.30 8.36
CA GLU A 350 15.98 -9.19 9.40
C GLU A 350 15.72 -8.06 10.38
N TYR A 351 16.05 -8.32 11.66
CA TYR A 351 15.91 -7.36 12.76
C TYR A 351 14.49 -6.82 12.93
N ASN A 352 13.47 -7.61 12.58
CA ASN A 352 12.07 -7.26 12.77
C ASN A 352 11.57 -7.78 14.13
N TYR A 353 10.48 -7.19 14.59
CA TYR A 353 9.78 -7.59 15.80
C TYR A 353 8.32 -7.90 15.49
N SER A 354 7.79 -8.99 16.05
CA SER A 354 6.37 -9.33 15.98
C SER A 354 5.82 -9.71 17.34
N ARG A 355 4.55 -9.39 17.59
CA ARG A 355 3.88 -9.79 18.81
C ARG A 355 2.38 -10.02 18.62
N GLN A 356 1.88 -11.07 19.25
CA GLN A 356 0.44 -11.39 19.41
C GLN A 356 -0.36 -11.44 18.09
N ASN A 357 0.30 -11.79 17.00
CA ASN A 357 -0.38 -11.97 15.72
C ASN A 357 -1.15 -13.29 15.72
N GLU A 358 -2.44 -13.25 15.42
CA GLU A 358 -3.32 -14.42 15.54
C GLU A 358 -2.99 -15.53 14.53
N GLY A 359 -2.40 -15.22 13.41
CA GLY A 359 -1.93 -16.19 12.39
C GLY A 359 -0.48 -16.63 12.53
N GLY A 360 0.28 -16.03 13.45
CA GLY A 360 1.68 -16.38 13.69
C GLY A 360 2.68 -15.29 13.29
N CYS A 361 3.97 -15.65 13.34
CA CYS A 361 5.05 -14.71 13.05
C CYS A 361 5.33 -14.61 11.55
N VAL A 362 5.72 -15.71 10.90
CA VAL A 362 6.14 -15.68 9.50
C VAL A 362 5.58 -16.86 8.70
N MET A 363 5.17 -16.58 7.47
CA MET A 363 4.85 -17.60 6.46
C MET A 363 5.86 -17.54 5.32
N PHE A 364 6.12 -18.70 4.73
CA PHE A 364 6.76 -18.87 3.43
C PHE A 364 5.72 -19.50 2.51
N CYS A 365 5.16 -18.70 1.60
CA CYS A 365 3.91 -19.03 0.96
C CYS A 365 4.08 -19.49 -0.47
N LEU A 366 3.62 -20.71 -0.72
CA LEU A 366 3.54 -21.38 -2.00
C LEU A 366 4.89 -21.87 -2.59
N GLN A 367 4.79 -22.69 -3.62
CA GLN A 367 5.94 -23.32 -4.29
C GLN A 367 6.90 -22.32 -4.96
N GLU A 368 6.43 -21.12 -5.21
CA GLU A 368 7.22 -20.03 -5.81
C GLU A 368 7.96 -19.18 -4.77
N ALA A 369 7.79 -19.46 -3.47
CA ALA A 369 8.52 -18.78 -2.40
C ALA A 369 9.87 -19.48 -2.15
N ILE A 370 10.93 -19.01 -2.81
CA ILE A 370 12.24 -19.65 -2.82
C ILE A 370 13.35 -18.76 -2.26
N HIS A 371 14.40 -19.39 -1.73
CA HIS A 371 15.62 -18.74 -1.21
C HIS A 371 15.36 -17.67 -0.14
N ASN A 372 14.23 -17.77 0.55
CA ASN A 372 13.82 -16.77 1.54
C ASN A 372 14.57 -16.97 2.87
N THR A 373 14.91 -15.88 3.52
CA THR A 373 15.64 -15.88 4.80
C THR A 373 14.90 -15.05 5.84
N PHE A 374 14.70 -15.65 7.01
CA PHE A 374 14.18 -14.99 8.21
C PHE A 374 15.26 -15.05 9.29
N ARG A 375 15.92 -13.91 9.58
CA ARG A 375 17.10 -13.89 10.48
C ARG A 375 17.13 -12.73 11.44
N HIS A 376 17.69 -12.93 12.63
CA HIS A 376 17.86 -11.92 13.66
C HIS A 376 16.54 -11.22 14.05
N ASN A 377 15.40 -11.90 13.91
CA ASN A 377 14.10 -11.36 14.28
C ASN A 377 13.71 -11.81 15.69
N VAL A 378 12.80 -11.09 16.29
CA VAL A 378 12.19 -11.43 17.57
C VAL A 378 10.68 -11.60 17.38
N SER A 379 10.15 -12.77 17.72
CA SER A 379 8.72 -13.06 17.78
C SER A 379 8.32 -13.20 19.26
N PHE A 380 7.33 -12.44 19.70
CA PHE A 380 6.85 -12.46 21.07
C PHE A 380 5.39 -12.83 21.14
N ASP A 381 5.11 -14.06 21.58
CA ASP A 381 3.74 -14.51 21.86
C ASP A 381 2.80 -14.46 20.65
N ASP A 382 3.29 -14.77 19.46
CA ASP A 382 2.47 -14.95 18.28
C ASP A 382 1.63 -16.22 18.39
N LEU A 383 0.34 -16.17 18.01
CA LEU A 383 -0.68 -17.10 18.55
C LEU A 383 -1.02 -18.30 17.66
N GLY A 384 -1.03 -18.16 16.36
CA GLY A 384 -1.50 -19.20 15.44
C GLY A 384 -0.50 -20.35 15.19
N GLY A 385 0.73 -20.14 15.56
CA GLY A 385 1.92 -20.91 15.29
C GLY A 385 3.04 -19.97 14.93
N THR A 386 4.29 -20.30 15.31
CA THR A 386 5.37 -19.34 15.12
C THR A 386 5.72 -19.19 13.65
N ILE A 387 5.81 -20.30 12.91
CA ILE A 387 6.13 -20.32 11.48
C ILE A 387 5.10 -21.13 10.69
N SER A 388 4.92 -20.75 9.43
CA SER A 388 4.00 -21.40 8.48
C SER A 388 4.75 -21.70 7.16
N PRO A 389 5.48 -22.81 7.04
CA PRO A 389 6.07 -23.22 5.78
C PRO A 389 4.98 -23.85 4.90
N SER A 390 4.40 -23.05 3.99
CA SER A 390 3.25 -23.45 3.19
C SER A 390 3.64 -23.79 1.77
N GLU A 391 3.97 -25.05 1.51
CA GLU A 391 4.38 -25.63 0.22
C GLU A 391 5.68 -25.06 -0.38
N ASN A 392 6.36 -24.13 0.28
CA ASN A 392 7.64 -23.59 -0.17
C ASN A 392 8.74 -24.68 -0.21
N PRO A 393 9.61 -24.69 -1.23
CA PRO A 393 10.63 -25.73 -1.38
C PRO A 393 11.81 -25.56 -0.43
N ASP A 394 12.07 -24.33 0.02
CA ASP A 394 13.17 -23.98 0.91
C ASP A 394 12.88 -22.70 1.71
N ALA A 395 13.55 -22.54 2.81
CA ALA A 395 13.69 -21.28 3.57
C ALA A 395 14.82 -21.45 4.59
N LEU A 396 15.41 -20.35 5.02
CA LEU A 396 16.39 -20.33 6.11
C LEU A 396 15.87 -19.51 7.30
N LEU A 397 15.79 -20.15 8.46
CA LEU A 397 15.56 -19.48 9.75
C LEU A 397 16.86 -19.45 10.53
N SER A 398 17.44 -18.27 10.78
CA SER A 398 18.72 -18.21 11.49
C SER A 398 18.80 -17.09 12.52
N HIS A 399 19.39 -17.39 13.69
CA HIS A 399 19.65 -16.42 14.74
C HIS A 399 18.41 -15.64 15.23
N ASN A 400 17.22 -16.23 15.16
CA ASN A 400 15.99 -15.63 15.64
C ASN A 400 15.73 -15.98 17.12
N THR A 401 14.95 -15.15 17.80
CA THR A 401 14.44 -15.45 19.12
C THR A 401 12.92 -15.52 19.09
N PHE A 402 12.38 -16.68 19.42
CA PHE A 402 10.95 -16.94 19.48
C PHE A 402 10.49 -17.17 20.90
N TYR A 403 9.70 -16.26 21.44
CA TYR A 403 9.02 -16.42 22.73
C TYR A 403 7.66 -17.06 22.49
N VAL A 404 7.51 -18.34 22.85
CA VAL A 404 6.35 -19.15 22.47
C VAL A 404 5.52 -19.50 23.69
N ARG A 405 4.23 -19.18 23.68
CA ARG A 405 3.27 -19.54 24.70
C ARG A 405 3.07 -21.04 24.78
N GLU A 406 2.84 -21.56 25.97
CA GLU A 406 2.47 -22.98 26.16
C GLU A 406 1.23 -23.34 25.32
N GLY A 407 1.30 -24.44 24.59
CA GLY A 407 0.24 -24.94 23.72
C GLY A 407 0.21 -24.34 22.30
N VAL A 408 0.97 -23.32 22.00
CA VAL A 408 1.16 -22.81 20.63
C VAL A 408 2.21 -23.65 19.93
N PRO A 409 1.91 -24.25 18.77
CA PRO A 409 2.89 -25.03 18.03
C PRO A 409 3.96 -24.12 17.40
N PHE A 410 5.19 -24.61 17.29
CA PHE A 410 6.23 -23.88 16.56
C PHE A 410 5.91 -23.79 15.07
N VAL A 411 5.50 -24.91 14.45
CA VAL A 411 4.98 -24.94 13.09
C VAL A 411 3.44 -24.92 13.13
N ARG A 412 2.82 -23.99 12.41
CA ARG A 412 1.37 -23.85 12.35
C ARG A 412 0.73 -25.10 11.74
N LYS A 413 -0.28 -25.62 12.41
CA LYS A 413 -1.03 -26.79 11.90
C LYS A 413 -1.72 -26.45 10.59
N ASN A 414 -1.70 -27.39 9.66
CA ASN A 414 -2.25 -27.29 8.30
C ASN A 414 -1.53 -26.28 7.38
N MET A 415 -0.38 -25.77 7.80
CA MET A 415 0.52 -24.95 7.00
C MET A 415 1.96 -25.43 7.21
N ASP A 416 2.17 -26.73 7.10
CA ASP A 416 3.41 -27.46 7.41
C ASP A 416 3.92 -28.28 6.21
N GLY A 417 3.37 -28.01 5.02
CA GLY A 417 3.72 -28.72 3.78
C GLY A 417 5.02 -28.28 3.11
N GLY A 418 5.61 -27.17 3.55
CA GLY A 418 6.84 -26.60 3.01
C GLY A 418 8.10 -27.07 3.74
N LYS A 419 9.25 -26.53 3.32
CA LYS A 419 10.58 -26.88 3.86
C LYS A 419 11.32 -25.65 4.35
N PHE A 420 12.09 -25.86 5.41
CA PHE A 420 13.02 -24.86 5.94
C PHE A 420 14.21 -25.53 6.62
N THR A 421 15.29 -24.79 6.77
CA THR A 421 16.45 -25.14 7.59
C THR A 421 16.57 -24.16 8.75
N GLU A 422 17.12 -24.62 9.88
CA GLU A 422 17.30 -23.83 11.08
C GLU A 422 18.77 -23.74 11.48
N GLU A 423 19.20 -22.54 11.84
CA GLU A 423 20.54 -22.25 12.34
C GLU A 423 20.46 -21.30 13.55
N GLU A 424 20.96 -21.74 14.70
CA GLU A 424 21.16 -20.92 15.91
C GLU A 424 19.91 -20.11 16.37
N ASN A 425 18.69 -20.62 16.16
CA ASN A 425 17.49 -20.04 16.71
C ASN A 425 17.30 -20.37 18.17
N GLN A 426 16.71 -19.44 18.92
CA GLN A 426 16.33 -19.63 20.32
C GLN A 426 14.81 -19.71 20.44
N ILE A 427 14.31 -20.80 21.03
CA ILE A 427 12.88 -20.98 21.34
C ILE A 427 12.74 -20.94 22.86
N ILE A 428 12.08 -19.89 23.36
CA ILE A 428 11.93 -19.59 24.79
C ILE A 428 10.45 -19.77 25.18
N PRO A 429 10.12 -20.77 26.04
CA PRO A 429 8.76 -20.93 26.51
C PRO A 429 8.30 -19.76 27.36
N LEU A 430 7.09 -19.26 27.09
CA LEU A 430 6.40 -18.28 27.93
C LEU A 430 5.44 -19.01 28.87
N SER A 431 5.63 -18.82 30.17
CA SER A 431 4.68 -19.23 31.22
C SER A 431 4.01 -17.98 31.78
N PHE A 432 2.73 -17.84 31.58
CA PHE A 432 1.92 -16.83 32.25
C PHE A 432 1.44 -17.39 33.58
N SER A 433 1.90 -16.82 34.68
CA SER A 433 1.46 -17.17 36.06
C SER A 433 0.11 -16.58 36.38
#